data_84a31759d587c4ef05911e020af65ce0
#
_entry.id   84a31759d587c4ef05911e020af65ce0
#
_cell.length_a   1.000
_cell.length_b   1.000
_cell.length_c   1.000
_cell.angle_alpha   90.00
_cell.angle_beta   90.00
_cell.angle_gamma   90.00
#
_symmetry.space_group_name_H-M   'P 1'
#
loop_
_entity.id
_entity.type
_entity.pdbx_description
1 polymer ?
#
loop_
_entity_poly.entity_id
_entity_poly.type
_entity_poly.pdbx_seq_one_letter_code
_entity_poly.pdbx_strand_id
1 'polypeptide(L)'
;MNDKILQEVHDNWKQRGFPYYPKDEVWRNNIYQQLVSFKRDTLVDRKNKIIGQSAHGLNLAWSFMEHAWGIKCGKMRTPIEIWEDEEHLKKGLNKILSGTFFKKKPAHEITESDMRSMLRRYSGTQMVSNFRPTAAAALYDIFVDKYSPLEGTEAGTVWDPSMGYGGRLLGAICAGVNYIGTDPCIPTYRGLEQIRDR
;
A
#
# COMPACT_ATOMS: atom_id res chain seq x y z
N MET A 1 2.83 26.88 -18.48
CA MET A 1 1.51 26.60 -17.85
C MET A 1 1.09 27.86 -17.11
N ASN A 2 -0.19 28.14 -17.00
CA ASN A 2 -0.67 29.35 -16.31
C ASN A 2 -0.44 29.19 -14.79
N ASP A 3 0.43 30.02 -14.21
CA ASP A 3 0.81 29.99 -12.78
C ASP A 3 -0.42 30.16 -11.87
N LYS A 4 -1.44 30.88 -12.34
CA LYS A 4 -2.71 31.03 -11.63
C LYS A 4 -3.43 29.69 -11.43
N ILE A 5 -3.51 28.87 -12.48
CA ILE A 5 -4.15 27.52 -12.39
C ILE A 5 -3.36 26.63 -11.43
N LEU A 6 -2.04 26.66 -11.50
CA LEU A 6 -1.20 25.88 -10.59
C LEU A 6 -1.40 26.27 -9.13
N GLN A 7 -1.50 27.58 -8.86
CA GLN A 7 -1.77 28.09 -7.52
C GLN A 7 -3.15 27.65 -7.02
N GLU A 8 -4.20 27.79 -7.83
CA GLU A 8 -5.56 27.36 -7.47
C GLU A 8 -5.63 25.88 -7.14
N VAL A 9 -4.95 25.03 -7.92
CA VAL A 9 -4.90 23.59 -7.69
C VAL A 9 -4.14 23.26 -6.40
N HIS A 10 -3.00 23.93 -6.17
CA HIS A 10 -2.23 23.80 -4.94
C HIS A 10 -3.07 24.12 -3.71
N ASP A 11 -3.72 25.28 -3.69
CA ASP A 11 -4.50 25.76 -2.55
C ASP A 11 -5.70 24.86 -2.28
N ASN A 12 -6.38 24.39 -3.33
CA ASN A 12 -7.48 23.42 -3.21
C ASN A 12 -7.00 22.11 -2.55
N TRP A 13 -5.86 21.57 -2.98
CA TRP A 13 -5.32 20.34 -2.38
C TRP A 13 -4.85 20.56 -0.94
N LYS A 14 -4.22 21.70 -0.63
CA LYS A 14 -3.82 22.02 0.75
C LYS A 14 -5.04 22.15 1.68
N GLN A 15 -6.14 22.70 1.19
CA GLN A 15 -7.41 22.80 1.94
C GLN A 15 -8.04 21.43 2.19
N ARG A 16 -7.94 20.47 1.25
CA ARG A 16 -8.42 19.09 1.41
C ARG A 16 -7.63 18.26 2.41
N GLY A 17 -6.39 18.65 2.69
CA GLY A 17 -5.47 17.91 3.53
C GLY A 17 -4.69 16.83 2.78
N PHE A 18 -3.76 16.18 3.51
CA PHE A 18 -2.92 15.13 2.95
C PHE A 18 -3.76 13.95 2.45
N PRO A 19 -3.50 13.42 1.24
CA PRO A 19 -4.35 12.42 0.62
C PRO A 19 -4.12 11.00 1.19
N TYR A 20 -4.36 10.80 2.47
CA TYR A 20 -4.30 9.47 3.09
C TYR A 20 -5.29 8.49 2.43
N TYR A 21 -5.07 7.19 2.64
CA TYR A 21 -6.08 6.20 2.26
C TYR A 21 -7.30 6.32 3.16
N PRO A 22 -8.51 6.08 2.62
CA PRO A 22 -9.72 6.11 3.43
C PRO A 22 -9.67 5.14 4.61
N LYS A 23 -10.20 5.57 5.76
CA LYS A 23 -10.40 4.72 6.95
C LYS A 23 -11.82 4.16 7.04
N ASP A 24 -12.67 4.53 6.10
CA ASP A 24 -14.05 4.09 6.02
C ASP A 24 -14.14 2.57 5.88
N GLU A 25 -14.97 1.94 6.72
CA GLU A 25 -15.06 0.49 6.78
C GLU A 25 -15.72 -0.12 5.53
N VAL A 26 -16.62 0.60 4.88
CA VAL A 26 -17.23 0.13 3.63
C VAL A 26 -16.18 0.07 2.53
N TRP A 27 -15.36 1.14 2.43
CA TRP A 27 -14.25 1.16 1.48
C TRP A 27 -13.23 0.05 1.77
N ARG A 28 -12.81 -0.12 3.04
CA ARG A 28 -11.88 -1.18 3.45
C ARG A 28 -12.42 -2.56 3.13
N ASN A 29 -13.70 -2.82 3.41
CA ASN A 29 -14.36 -4.09 3.10
C ASN A 29 -14.37 -4.37 1.59
N ASN A 30 -14.68 -3.36 0.76
CA ASN A 30 -14.66 -3.52 -0.68
C ASN A 30 -13.27 -3.90 -1.21
N ILE A 31 -12.20 -3.26 -0.70
CA ILE A 31 -10.82 -3.61 -1.08
C ILE A 31 -10.43 -5.00 -0.58
N TYR A 32 -10.88 -5.38 0.62
CA TYR A 32 -10.65 -6.71 1.17
C TYR A 32 -11.33 -7.80 0.31
N GLN A 33 -12.57 -7.60 -0.09
CA GLN A 33 -13.28 -8.54 -0.96
C GLN A 33 -12.60 -8.70 -2.32
N GLN A 34 -12.08 -7.61 -2.90
CA GLN A 34 -11.27 -7.68 -4.12
C GLN A 34 -9.97 -8.48 -3.92
N LEU A 35 -9.34 -8.39 -2.75
CA LEU A 35 -8.15 -9.15 -2.43
C LEU A 35 -8.48 -10.65 -2.29
N VAL A 36 -9.53 -10.99 -1.54
CA VAL A 36 -9.93 -12.38 -1.28
C VAL A 36 -10.38 -13.09 -2.56
N SER A 37 -11.14 -12.38 -3.41
CA SER A 37 -11.65 -12.93 -4.68
C SER A 37 -10.58 -12.99 -5.78
N PHE A 38 -9.42 -12.42 -5.58
CA PHE A 38 -8.34 -12.45 -6.57
C PHE A 38 -7.80 -13.87 -6.78
N LYS A 39 -7.75 -14.32 -8.02
CA LYS A 39 -7.24 -15.65 -8.40
C LYS A 39 -5.72 -15.70 -8.33
N ARG A 40 -5.19 -16.05 -7.16
CA ARG A 40 -3.75 -16.05 -6.84
C ARG A 40 -2.93 -17.07 -7.64
N ASP A 41 -3.56 -18.17 -8.05
CA ASP A 41 -2.96 -19.20 -8.91
C ASP A 41 -2.45 -18.62 -10.24
N THR A 42 -3.10 -17.58 -10.76
CA THR A 42 -2.67 -16.87 -11.97
C THR A 42 -1.33 -16.17 -11.82
N LEU A 43 -0.85 -15.95 -10.60
CA LEU A 43 0.46 -15.36 -10.33
C LEU A 43 1.59 -16.38 -10.36
N VAL A 44 1.29 -17.69 -10.32
CA VAL A 44 2.30 -18.74 -10.15
C VAL A 44 2.68 -19.33 -11.49
N ASP A 45 3.85 -18.98 -11.98
CA ASP A 45 4.48 -19.65 -13.13
C ASP A 45 5.42 -20.76 -12.63
N ARG A 46 4.88 -21.98 -12.55
CA ARG A 46 5.63 -23.14 -12.06
C ARG A 46 6.77 -23.53 -13.01
N LYS A 47 6.62 -23.29 -14.32
CA LYS A 47 7.62 -23.63 -15.34
C LYS A 47 8.88 -22.79 -15.16
N ASN A 48 8.71 -21.47 -15.00
CA ASN A 48 9.81 -20.53 -14.86
C ASN A 48 10.18 -20.27 -13.39
N LYS A 49 9.47 -20.88 -12.43
CA LYS A 49 9.66 -20.68 -10.98
C LYS A 49 9.52 -19.22 -10.56
N ILE A 50 8.56 -18.51 -11.13
CA ILE A 50 8.29 -17.11 -10.88
C ILE A 50 6.94 -16.94 -10.18
N ILE A 51 6.89 -16.05 -9.19
CA ILE A 51 5.64 -15.56 -8.61
C ILE A 51 5.46 -14.12 -9.03
N GLY A 52 4.42 -13.87 -9.81
CA GLY A 52 4.00 -12.55 -10.23
C GLY A 52 3.47 -11.71 -9.05
N GLN A 53 3.21 -10.47 -9.31
CA GLN A 53 2.72 -9.53 -8.29
C GLN A 53 1.48 -8.78 -8.78
N SER A 54 0.54 -8.59 -7.88
CA SER A 54 -0.62 -7.74 -8.08
C SER A 54 -0.71 -6.69 -6.96
N ALA A 55 -1.36 -5.58 -7.24
CA ALA A 55 -1.56 -4.51 -6.25
C ALA A 55 -2.79 -4.71 -5.35
N HIS A 56 -3.58 -5.78 -5.57
CA HIS A 56 -4.77 -6.05 -4.75
C HIS A 56 -4.40 -6.17 -3.27
N GLY A 57 -5.17 -5.53 -2.41
CA GLY A 57 -4.96 -5.47 -0.97
C GLY A 57 -3.87 -4.51 -0.50
N LEU A 58 -3.00 -4.00 -1.38
CA LEU A 58 -1.93 -3.09 -0.96
C LEU A 58 -2.47 -1.78 -0.39
N ASN A 59 -3.52 -1.22 -1.00
CA ASN A 59 -4.16 -0.01 -0.52
C ASN A 59 -4.85 -0.23 0.84
N LEU A 60 -5.38 -1.42 1.06
CA LEU A 60 -5.93 -1.81 2.37
C LEU A 60 -4.86 -1.78 3.44
N ALA A 61 -3.71 -2.43 3.22
CA ALA A 61 -2.59 -2.40 4.16
C ALA A 61 -2.19 -0.95 4.49
N TRP A 62 -2.04 -0.10 3.48
CA TRP A 62 -1.68 1.30 3.67
C TRP A 62 -2.71 2.13 4.42
N SER A 63 -4.00 1.77 4.40
CA SER A 63 -5.04 2.48 5.16
C SER A 63 -4.92 2.35 6.68
N PHE A 64 -4.10 1.40 7.15
CA PHE A 64 -3.76 1.21 8.56
C PHE A 64 -2.38 1.78 8.94
N MET A 65 -1.62 2.27 7.95
CA MET A 65 -0.21 2.63 8.11
C MET A 65 0.06 4.10 7.72
N GLU A 66 -0.73 5.03 8.24
CA GLU A 66 -0.55 6.47 7.92
C GLU A 66 0.84 6.99 8.25
N HIS A 67 1.43 6.53 9.36
CA HIS A 67 2.78 6.93 9.76
C HIS A 67 3.85 6.61 8.70
N ALA A 68 3.59 5.62 7.83
CA ALA A 68 4.54 5.23 6.79
C ALA A 68 4.83 6.35 5.77
N TRP A 69 3.93 7.32 5.62
CA TRP A 69 4.14 8.46 4.74
C TRP A 69 5.21 9.44 5.24
N GLY A 70 5.49 9.41 6.54
CA GLY A 70 6.53 10.23 7.20
C GLY A 70 7.81 9.48 7.54
N ILE A 71 7.93 8.19 7.20
CA ILE A 71 9.15 7.43 7.49
C ILE A 71 10.23 7.73 6.46
N LYS A 72 11.39 8.15 6.94
CA LYS A 72 12.52 8.51 6.12
C LYS A 72 13.30 7.28 5.63
N CYS A 73 13.49 7.19 4.33
CA CYS A 73 14.32 6.18 3.70
C CYS A 73 15.64 6.81 3.24
N GLY A 74 16.71 6.56 3.97
CA GLY A 74 18.03 7.13 3.66
C GLY A 74 18.03 8.66 3.65
N LYS A 75 18.58 9.25 2.58
CA LYS A 75 18.70 10.73 2.44
C LYS A 75 17.51 11.38 1.71
N MET A 76 16.60 10.58 1.17
CA MET A 76 15.47 11.10 0.39
C MET A 76 14.41 11.73 1.30
N ARG A 77 13.66 12.68 0.75
CA ARG A 77 12.53 13.29 1.46
C ARG A 77 11.38 12.32 1.58
N THR A 78 10.59 12.46 2.63
CA THR A 78 9.34 11.72 2.79
C THR A 78 8.21 12.37 1.98
N PRO A 79 7.14 11.63 1.65
CA PRO A 79 5.96 12.22 1.03
C PRO A 79 5.34 13.37 1.84
N ILE A 80 5.39 13.31 3.17
CA ILE A 80 4.90 14.39 4.05
C ILE A 80 5.79 15.62 3.93
N GLU A 81 7.12 15.47 3.96
CA GLU A 81 8.05 16.59 3.75
C GLU A 81 7.83 17.30 2.40
N ILE A 82 7.47 16.56 1.34
CA ILE A 82 7.13 17.16 0.05
C ILE A 82 5.77 17.86 0.08
N TRP A 83 4.80 17.28 0.77
CA TRP A 83 3.49 17.90 0.92
C TRP A 83 3.58 19.25 1.66
N GLU A 84 4.45 19.36 2.66
CA GLU A 84 4.66 20.60 3.42
C GLU A 84 5.53 21.64 2.67
N ASP A 85 6.32 21.22 1.71
CA ASP A 85 7.15 22.09 0.88
C ASP A 85 6.36 22.57 -0.34
N GLU A 86 5.94 23.85 -0.31
CA GLU A 86 5.11 24.47 -1.35
C GLU A 86 5.72 24.36 -2.76
N GLU A 87 7.02 24.63 -2.88
CA GLU A 87 7.72 24.60 -4.17
C GLU A 87 7.74 23.18 -4.76
N HIS A 88 8.05 22.18 -3.94
CA HIS A 88 8.10 20.79 -4.37
C HIS A 88 6.71 20.23 -4.68
N LEU A 89 5.70 20.59 -3.88
CA LEU A 89 4.31 20.20 -4.15
C LEU A 89 3.82 20.78 -5.48
N LYS A 90 4.07 22.07 -5.73
CA LYS A 90 3.75 22.71 -7.01
C LYS A 90 4.48 22.08 -8.19
N LYS A 91 5.76 21.74 -8.04
CA LYS A 91 6.51 21.00 -9.08
C LYS A 91 5.87 19.64 -9.38
N GLY A 92 5.42 18.93 -8.35
CA GLY A 92 4.72 17.65 -8.51
C GLY A 92 3.37 17.80 -9.22
N LEU A 93 2.55 18.77 -8.81
CA LEU A 93 1.27 19.08 -9.44
C LEU A 93 1.43 19.49 -10.91
N ASN A 94 2.46 20.29 -11.21
CA ASN A 94 2.80 20.65 -12.58
C ASN A 94 3.08 19.43 -13.47
N LYS A 95 3.70 18.39 -12.94
CA LYS A 95 3.95 17.13 -13.69
C LYS A 95 2.67 16.38 -14.03
N ILE A 96 1.66 16.44 -13.16
CA ILE A 96 0.32 15.85 -13.45
C ILE A 96 -0.37 16.67 -14.53
N LEU A 97 -0.44 17.98 -14.36
CA LEU A 97 -1.14 18.91 -15.26
C LEU A 97 -0.51 18.96 -16.66
N SER A 98 0.81 18.84 -16.75
CA SER A 98 1.54 18.85 -18.03
C SER A 98 1.56 17.48 -18.73
N GLY A 99 1.33 16.39 -17.98
CA GLY A 99 1.45 15.04 -18.50
C GLY A 99 2.87 14.52 -18.64
N THR A 100 3.84 15.13 -17.96
CA THR A 100 5.26 14.78 -18.10
C THR A 100 5.58 13.35 -17.62
N PHE A 101 4.86 12.84 -16.60
CA PHE A 101 5.06 11.49 -16.05
C PHE A 101 3.77 10.69 -15.89
N PHE A 102 2.63 11.33 -16.16
CA PHE A 102 1.30 10.74 -16.10
C PHE A 102 0.56 11.12 -17.37
N LYS A 103 -0.54 10.44 -17.62
CA LYS A 103 -1.50 10.97 -18.59
C LYS A 103 -1.91 12.37 -18.12
N LYS A 104 -1.80 13.37 -19.02
CA LYS A 104 -2.22 14.74 -18.76
C LYS A 104 -3.66 14.76 -18.24
N LYS A 105 -3.87 15.44 -17.14
CA LYS A 105 -5.20 15.60 -16.53
C LYS A 105 -5.51 17.09 -16.30
N PRO A 106 -6.73 17.53 -16.60
CA PRO A 106 -7.19 18.85 -16.15
C PRO A 106 -7.30 18.87 -14.62
N ALA A 107 -7.26 20.07 -14.05
CA ALA A 107 -7.24 20.27 -12.59
C ALA A 107 -8.36 19.54 -11.84
N HIS A 108 -9.59 19.56 -12.39
CA HIS A 108 -10.77 18.96 -11.77
C HIS A 108 -10.81 17.43 -11.83
N GLU A 109 -9.97 16.80 -12.65
CA GLU A 109 -9.86 15.33 -12.77
C GLU A 109 -8.72 14.74 -11.93
N ILE A 110 -7.92 15.57 -11.26
CA ILE A 110 -6.85 15.08 -10.38
C ILE A 110 -7.48 14.41 -9.17
N THR A 111 -7.19 13.12 -9.02
CA THR A 111 -7.71 12.30 -7.92
C THR A 111 -6.71 12.18 -6.78
N GLU A 112 -7.18 11.73 -5.60
CA GLU A 112 -6.29 11.37 -4.49
C GLU A 112 -5.27 10.28 -4.87
N SER A 113 -5.65 9.36 -5.75
CA SER A 113 -4.75 8.33 -6.28
C SER A 113 -3.61 8.94 -7.09
N ASP A 114 -3.90 9.97 -7.89
CA ASP A 114 -2.86 10.71 -8.62
C ASP A 114 -1.92 11.44 -7.67
N MET A 115 -2.48 12.08 -6.65
CA MET A 115 -1.70 12.77 -5.61
C MET A 115 -0.80 11.80 -4.84
N ARG A 116 -1.34 10.66 -4.37
CA ARG A 116 -0.54 9.60 -3.73
C ARG A 116 0.56 9.09 -4.64
N SER A 117 0.26 8.89 -5.91
CA SER A 117 1.24 8.41 -6.90
C SER A 117 2.34 9.45 -7.16
N MET A 118 1.98 10.71 -7.25
CA MET A 118 2.91 11.82 -7.41
C MET A 118 3.83 11.95 -6.19
N LEU A 119 3.28 11.98 -5.00
CA LEU A 119 4.03 12.09 -3.75
C LEU A 119 5.02 10.94 -3.54
N ARG A 120 4.70 9.73 -4.02
CA ARG A 120 5.58 8.55 -3.89
C ARG A 120 6.70 8.49 -4.90
N ARG A 121 6.55 9.06 -6.09
CA ARG A 121 7.41 8.74 -7.23
C ARG A 121 8.08 9.92 -7.91
N TYR A 122 7.49 11.10 -7.86
CA TYR A 122 7.90 12.18 -8.77
C TYR A 122 8.46 13.43 -8.12
N SER A 123 8.41 13.49 -6.82
CA SER A 123 8.82 14.66 -6.06
C SER A 123 10.22 14.55 -5.43
N GLY A 124 10.99 13.52 -5.83
CA GLY A 124 12.29 13.27 -5.20
C GLY A 124 12.17 12.56 -3.85
N THR A 125 11.07 11.82 -3.66
CA THR A 125 10.79 11.03 -2.46
C THR A 125 11.22 9.59 -2.61
N GLN A 126 11.46 8.96 -1.48
CA GLN A 126 11.47 7.52 -1.34
C GLN A 126 10.56 7.13 -0.19
N MET A 127 9.44 6.49 -0.50
CA MET A 127 8.56 5.91 0.49
C MET A 127 9.02 4.50 0.83
N VAL A 128 8.79 4.08 2.07
CA VAL A 128 8.97 2.67 2.49
C VAL A 128 8.15 1.73 1.60
N SER A 129 8.68 0.54 1.38
CA SER A 129 8.01 -0.49 0.57
C SER A 129 7.12 -1.38 1.44
N ASN A 130 6.14 -2.02 0.81
CA ASN A 130 5.32 -3.05 1.45
C ASN A 130 5.27 -4.29 0.57
N PHE A 131 5.29 -5.46 1.19
CA PHE A 131 5.15 -6.71 0.47
C PHE A 131 3.74 -6.83 -0.13
N ARG A 132 3.62 -7.43 -1.29
CA ARG A 132 2.31 -7.59 -1.98
C ARG A 132 1.48 -8.66 -1.29
N PRO A 133 0.27 -8.36 -0.79
CA PRO A 133 -0.57 -9.35 -0.13
C PRO A 133 -0.86 -10.57 -1.00
N THR A 134 -1.10 -10.36 -2.30
CA THR A 134 -1.35 -11.44 -3.26
C THR A 134 -0.15 -12.37 -3.45
N ALA A 135 1.07 -11.82 -3.49
CA ALA A 135 2.28 -12.63 -3.60
C ALA A 135 2.56 -13.40 -2.31
N ALA A 136 2.33 -12.78 -1.14
CA ALA A 136 2.42 -13.47 0.15
C ALA A 136 1.43 -14.64 0.22
N ALA A 137 0.16 -14.39 -0.11
CA ALA A 137 -0.86 -15.44 -0.11
C ALA A 137 -0.52 -16.57 -1.08
N ALA A 138 -0.01 -16.26 -2.29
CA ALA A 138 0.41 -17.28 -3.25
C ALA A 138 1.59 -18.13 -2.73
N LEU A 139 2.55 -17.51 -2.02
CA LEU A 139 3.63 -18.25 -1.35
C LEU A 139 3.09 -19.17 -0.26
N TYR A 140 2.18 -18.67 0.57
CA TYR A 140 1.58 -19.49 1.63
C TYR A 140 0.72 -20.62 1.06
N ASP A 141 0.01 -20.39 -0.05
CA ASP A 141 -0.72 -21.45 -0.77
C ASP A 141 0.20 -22.56 -1.28
N ILE A 142 1.48 -22.27 -1.55
CA ILE A 142 2.44 -23.25 -2.09
C ILE A 142 3.21 -23.96 -0.98
N PHE A 143 3.62 -23.24 0.07
CA PHE A 143 4.64 -23.73 1.02
C PHE A 143 4.10 -24.02 2.41
N VAL A 144 2.85 -23.64 2.72
CA VAL A 144 2.26 -23.86 4.04
C VAL A 144 1.12 -24.86 3.92
N ASP A 145 1.21 -25.95 4.65
CA ASP A 145 0.16 -26.95 4.71
C ASP A 145 -1.09 -26.37 5.40
N LYS A 146 -2.16 -26.26 4.64
CA LYS A 146 -3.46 -25.77 5.14
C LYS A 146 -4.26 -26.84 5.86
N TYR A 147 -3.98 -28.10 5.50
CA TYR A 147 -4.60 -29.27 6.06
C TYR A 147 -3.51 -30.16 6.63
N SER A 148 -3.51 -30.33 7.93
CA SER A 148 -2.72 -31.41 8.47
C SER A 148 -3.44 -32.74 8.12
N PRO A 149 -2.72 -33.72 7.59
CA PRO A 149 -3.30 -35.07 7.30
C PRO A 149 -3.67 -35.84 8.56
N LEU A 150 -3.32 -35.34 9.75
CA LEU A 150 -3.64 -35.96 11.04
C LEU A 150 -4.81 -35.20 11.67
N GLU A 151 -5.91 -35.89 11.97
CA GLU A 151 -7.04 -35.32 12.71
C GLU A 151 -6.55 -34.64 13.98
N GLY A 152 -6.96 -33.38 14.18
CA GLY A 152 -6.64 -32.59 15.35
C GLY A 152 -5.36 -31.72 15.26
N THR A 153 -4.67 -31.66 14.11
CA THR A 153 -3.54 -30.74 13.93
C THR A 153 -3.98 -29.43 13.26
N GLU A 154 -3.52 -28.32 13.83
CA GLU A 154 -3.85 -26.97 13.35
C GLU A 154 -3.24 -26.69 11.97
N ALA A 155 -3.81 -25.71 11.25
CA ALA A 155 -3.24 -25.19 10.02
C ALA A 155 -1.78 -24.77 10.22
N GLY A 156 -0.95 -24.94 9.21
CA GLY A 156 0.46 -24.55 9.27
C GLY A 156 0.67 -23.09 9.68
N THR A 157 1.75 -22.83 10.38
CA THR A 157 2.07 -21.51 10.95
C THR A 157 3.21 -20.85 10.21
N VAL A 158 3.01 -19.62 9.81
CA VAL A 158 4.05 -18.71 9.27
C VAL A 158 4.67 -17.92 10.41
N TRP A 159 6.00 -17.94 10.52
CA TRP A 159 6.73 -17.04 11.41
C TRP A 159 7.41 -15.94 10.60
N ASP A 160 7.12 -14.68 10.96
CA ASP A 160 7.65 -13.48 10.30
C ASP A 160 8.27 -12.52 11.32
N PRO A 161 9.60 -12.55 11.49
CA PRO A 161 10.30 -11.73 12.49
C PRO A 161 10.38 -10.24 12.13
N SER A 162 9.89 -9.85 10.96
CA SER A 162 9.94 -8.46 10.47
C SER A 162 8.70 -8.18 9.62
N MET A 163 7.51 -8.28 10.24
CA MET A 163 6.24 -8.31 9.52
C MET A 163 5.90 -7.03 8.73
N GLY A 164 6.55 -5.91 9.05
CA GLY A 164 6.46 -4.66 8.27
C GLY A 164 5.02 -4.11 8.19
N TYR A 165 4.64 -3.57 7.04
CA TYR A 165 3.42 -2.77 6.88
C TYR A 165 2.16 -3.58 6.51
N GLY A 166 2.04 -4.82 6.96
CA GLY A 166 0.80 -5.61 6.91
C GLY A 166 0.52 -6.36 5.61
N GLY A 167 1.35 -6.24 4.58
CA GLY A 167 1.12 -6.96 3.32
C GLY A 167 1.18 -8.49 3.49
N ARG A 168 2.15 -8.99 4.29
CA ARG A 168 2.28 -10.43 4.57
C ARG A 168 1.20 -10.95 5.51
N LEU A 169 0.81 -10.15 6.51
CA LEU A 169 -0.31 -10.48 7.39
C LEU A 169 -1.63 -10.61 6.61
N LEU A 170 -1.94 -9.65 5.72
CA LEU A 170 -3.11 -9.76 4.84
C LEU A 170 -3.02 -10.99 3.92
N GLY A 171 -1.82 -11.31 3.45
CA GLY A 171 -1.59 -12.55 2.69
C GLY A 171 -1.89 -13.80 3.49
N ALA A 172 -1.51 -13.86 4.77
CA ALA A 172 -1.77 -14.98 5.66
C ALA A 172 -3.28 -15.14 5.95
N ILE A 173 -3.96 -14.03 6.23
CA ILE A 173 -5.43 -14.00 6.40
C ILE A 173 -6.12 -14.56 5.15
N CYS A 174 -5.73 -14.12 3.95
CA CYS A 174 -6.30 -14.59 2.68
C CYS A 174 -5.97 -16.05 2.38
N ALA A 175 -4.82 -16.54 2.83
CA ALA A 175 -4.42 -17.93 2.65
C ALA A 175 -5.04 -18.87 3.69
N GLY A 176 -5.57 -18.34 4.80
CA GLY A 176 -6.13 -19.14 5.89
C GLY A 176 -5.07 -19.91 6.66
N VAL A 177 -3.90 -19.31 6.88
CA VAL A 177 -2.80 -19.90 7.65
C VAL A 177 -2.60 -19.16 8.98
N ASN A 178 -2.08 -19.85 9.99
CA ASN A 178 -1.67 -19.21 11.23
C ASN A 178 -0.46 -18.29 10.99
N TYR A 179 -0.40 -17.16 11.71
CA TYR A 179 0.65 -16.18 11.49
C TYR A 179 1.15 -15.61 12.83
N ILE A 180 2.45 -15.73 13.03
CA ILE A 180 3.15 -15.12 14.16
C ILE A 180 4.13 -14.11 13.59
N GLY A 181 3.92 -12.82 13.90
CA GLY A 181 4.78 -11.76 13.40
C GLY A 181 5.24 -10.82 14.50
N THR A 182 6.40 -10.21 14.29
CA THR A 182 6.96 -9.20 15.16
C THR A 182 7.37 -7.96 14.37
N ASP A 183 7.23 -6.78 14.98
CA ASP A 183 7.75 -5.53 14.43
C ASP A 183 8.13 -4.60 15.59
N PRO A 184 9.34 -4.00 15.60
CA PRO A 184 9.80 -3.13 16.69
C PRO A 184 9.15 -1.74 16.65
N CYS A 185 8.50 -1.34 15.54
CA CYS A 185 7.90 -0.04 15.38
C CYS A 185 6.49 -0.02 15.97
N ILE A 186 6.29 0.64 17.10
CA ILE A 186 5.00 0.70 17.79
C ILE A 186 3.83 1.19 16.90
N PRO A 187 3.96 2.27 16.11
CA PRO A 187 2.90 2.67 15.18
C PRO A 187 2.56 1.58 14.15
N THR A 188 3.57 0.88 13.63
CA THR A 188 3.38 -0.26 12.73
C THR A 188 2.63 -1.39 13.41
N TYR A 189 3.08 -1.78 14.61
CA TYR A 189 2.45 -2.83 15.41
C TYR A 189 0.95 -2.54 15.67
N ARG A 190 0.60 -1.31 16.05
CA ARG A 190 -0.80 -0.90 16.24
C ARG A 190 -1.64 -1.02 14.96
N GLY A 191 -1.07 -0.68 13.82
CA GLY A 191 -1.73 -0.87 12.53
C GLY A 191 -1.93 -2.35 12.18
N LEU A 192 -0.97 -3.20 12.56
CA LEU A 192 -1.05 -4.65 12.37
C LEU A 192 -2.13 -5.29 13.26
N GLU A 193 -2.28 -4.84 14.52
CA GLU A 193 -3.38 -5.27 15.39
C GLU A 193 -4.73 -4.94 14.76
N GLN A 194 -4.91 -3.73 14.24
CA GLN A 194 -6.16 -3.35 13.56
C GLN A 194 -6.45 -4.20 12.32
N ILE A 195 -5.42 -4.67 11.60
CA ILE A 195 -5.59 -5.59 10.48
C ILE A 195 -6.00 -6.98 10.98
N ARG A 196 -5.40 -7.47 12.06
CA ARG A 196 -5.71 -8.77 12.68
C ARG A 196 -7.14 -8.83 13.19
N ASP A 197 -7.58 -7.80 13.88
CA ASP A 197 -8.86 -7.74 14.59
C ASP A 197 -10.06 -7.48 13.66
N ARG A 198 -9.80 -7.39 12.38
CA ARG A 198 -10.80 -7.20 11.33
C ARG A 198 -11.42 -8.54 10.89
#